data_830dd779c9bd4a01b9ce8091ff4134aa
#
_entry.id   830dd779c9bd4a01b9ce8091ff4134aa
#
_cell.length_a   1.000
_cell.length_b   1.000
_cell.length_c   1.000
_cell.angle_alpha   90.00
_cell.angle_beta   90.00
_cell.angle_gamma   90.00
#
_symmetry.space_group_name_H-M   'P 1'
#
loop_
_entity.id
_entity.type
_entity.pdbx_description
1 polymer ?
#
loop_
_entity_poly.entity_id
_entity_poly.type
_entity_poly.pdbx_seq_one_letter_code
_entity_poly.pdbx_strand_id
1 'polypeptide(L)'
;MLKQTGTTAIEKLMRELGDARKSVQRRAIDELVAIAASGNPVVIEKLRGSIASADRRMRWAGAYALGQIGAGAFAMDCADALCEAMSDDDGDIRWAATGLMVRLGRENLAPISARLLKLAADSDRNARKMALYCIRDLEIAGPELLAVVERAVHDSDAHVRLAALGLLSRLRDTPEGAARIMLECLKSDPDAGVRRAAASALGNIQSATADAMTALTSAAADRSDESLARAARGALKRLEKDRLEKQ
;
A
#
# COMPACT_ATOMS: atom_id res chain seq x y z
N MET A 1 5.57 42.32 20.12
CA MET A 1 6.75 41.86 19.36
C MET A 1 6.87 40.35 19.24
N LEU A 2 6.73 39.55 20.30
CA LEU A 2 6.86 38.07 20.24
C LEU A 2 5.83 37.37 19.33
N LYS A 3 4.60 37.88 19.19
CA LYS A 3 3.58 37.31 18.29
C LYS A 3 3.88 37.53 16.80
N GLN A 4 4.50 38.63 16.41
CA GLN A 4 4.84 38.90 15.01
C GLN A 4 6.02 38.06 14.52
N THR A 5 7.01 37.81 15.35
CA THR A 5 8.15 36.92 15.01
C THR A 5 7.69 35.48 14.80
N GLY A 6 6.73 35.00 15.57
CA GLY A 6 6.17 33.66 15.40
C GLY A 6 5.41 33.48 14.07
N THR A 7 4.62 34.47 13.65
CA THR A 7 3.86 34.44 12.38
C THR A 7 4.79 34.41 11.17
N THR A 8 5.82 35.25 11.17
CA THR A 8 6.82 35.28 10.08
C THR A 8 7.60 33.97 9.95
N ALA A 9 7.91 33.32 11.08
CA ALA A 9 8.56 32.00 11.09
C ALA A 9 7.65 30.91 10.50
N ILE A 10 6.38 30.87 10.89
CA ILE A 10 5.39 29.92 10.34
C ILE A 10 5.20 30.14 8.83
N GLU A 11 5.12 31.40 8.37
CA GLU A 11 5.00 31.69 6.93
C GLU A 11 6.22 31.23 6.12
N LYS A 12 7.43 31.35 6.68
CA LYS A 12 8.64 30.80 6.07
C LYS A 12 8.56 29.28 5.95
N LEU A 13 8.22 28.58 7.03
CA LEU A 13 8.08 27.13 7.03
C LEU A 13 6.99 26.65 6.06
N MET A 14 5.86 27.37 5.98
CA MET A 14 4.81 27.06 5.00
C MET A 14 5.32 27.17 3.55
N ARG A 15 6.14 28.14 3.21
CA ARG A 15 6.76 28.22 1.87
C ARG A 15 7.75 27.07 1.63
N GLU A 16 8.51 26.67 2.65
CA GLU A 16 9.48 25.59 2.59
C GLU A 16 8.84 24.20 2.41
N LEU A 17 7.52 24.04 2.68
CA LEU A 17 6.79 22.81 2.35
C LEU A 17 6.78 22.48 0.84
N GLY A 18 6.82 23.49 -0.02
CA GLY A 18 6.93 23.34 -1.48
C GLY A 18 8.35 23.21 -2.01
N ASP A 19 9.38 23.29 -1.17
CA ASP A 19 10.78 23.27 -1.61
C ASP A 19 11.14 21.94 -2.29
N ALA A 20 11.85 22.02 -3.41
CA ALA A 20 12.29 20.85 -4.16
C ALA A 20 13.36 20.03 -3.42
N ARG A 21 14.06 20.61 -2.47
CA ARG A 21 15.07 19.94 -1.65
C ARG A 21 14.39 19.18 -0.50
N LYS A 22 14.41 17.86 -0.57
CA LYS A 22 13.80 16.98 0.44
C LYS A 22 14.19 17.33 1.89
N SER A 23 15.44 17.71 2.14
CA SER A 23 15.92 18.08 3.48
C SER A 23 15.24 19.34 4.02
N VAL A 24 15.00 20.34 3.16
CA VAL A 24 14.31 21.58 3.52
C VAL A 24 12.82 21.28 3.80
N GLN A 25 12.17 20.56 2.90
CA GLN A 25 10.76 20.16 3.06
C GLN A 25 10.56 19.34 4.33
N ARG A 26 11.39 18.31 4.58
CA ARG A 26 11.29 17.47 5.78
C ARG A 26 11.45 18.29 7.06
N ARG A 27 12.47 19.15 7.14
CA ARG A 27 12.66 20.04 8.28
C ARG A 27 11.44 20.94 8.51
N ALA A 28 10.86 21.52 7.45
CA ALA A 28 9.68 22.37 7.56
C ALA A 28 8.47 21.59 8.09
N ILE A 29 8.27 20.34 7.64
CA ILE A 29 7.25 19.44 8.17
C ILE A 29 7.45 19.21 9.66
N ASP A 30 8.66 18.80 10.07
CA ASP A 30 8.96 18.45 11.46
C ASP A 30 8.76 19.65 12.40
N GLU A 31 9.20 20.85 12.00
CA GLU A 31 9.02 22.07 12.78
C GLU A 31 7.54 22.49 12.87
N LEU A 32 6.76 22.40 11.76
CA LEU A 32 5.33 22.72 11.77
C LEU A 32 4.53 21.72 12.64
N VAL A 33 4.87 20.44 12.58
CA VAL A 33 4.28 19.40 13.43
C VAL A 33 4.56 19.71 14.91
N ALA A 34 5.80 20.07 15.26
CA ALA A 34 6.17 20.43 16.64
C ALA A 34 5.41 21.69 17.12
N ILE A 35 5.27 22.72 16.28
CA ILE A 35 4.51 23.92 16.62
C ILE A 35 3.02 23.60 16.81
N ALA A 36 2.45 22.77 15.95
CA ALA A 36 1.04 22.36 16.07
C ALA A 36 0.81 21.53 17.34
N ALA A 37 1.73 20.62 17.67
CA ALA A 37 1.67 19.82 18.90
C ALA A 37 1.71 20.68 20.19
N SER A 38 2.28 21.89 20.14
CA SER A 38 2.23 22.86 21.25
C SER A 38 0.88 23.60 21.36
N GLY A 39 -0.12 23.21 20.54
CA GLY A 39 -1.48 23.76 20.61
C GLY A 39 -1.70 25.01 19.74
N ASN A 40 -0.87 25.25 18.72
CA ASN A 40 -1.02 26.43 17.84
C ASN A 40 -2.04 26.16 16.72
N PRO A 41 -3.28 26.71 16.79
CA PRO A 41 -4.33 26.44 15.82
C PRO A 41 -4.05 27.06 14.44
N VAL A 42 -3.24 28.12 14.38
CA VAL A 42 -2.91 28.81 13.11
C VAL A 42 -2.13 27.90 12.17
N VAL A 43 -1.24 27.05 12.72
CA VAL A 43 -0.47 26.08 11.90
C VAL A 43 -1.41 25.05 11.29
N ILE A 44 -2.36 24.53 12.07
CA ILE A 44 -3.35 23.53 11.59
C ILE A 44 -4.17 24.10 10.44
N GLU A 45 -4.69 25.33 10.60
CA GLU A 45 -5.47 26.00 9.56
C GLU A 45 -4.66 26.23 8.27
N LYS A 46 -3.41 26.69 8.41
CA LYS A 46 -2.51 26.88 7.24
C LYS A 46 -2.16 25.56 6.56
N LEU A 47 -1.92 24.49 7.31
CA LEU A 47 -1.68 23.15 6.75
C LEU A 47 -2.93 22.62 6.02
N ARG A 48 -4.14 22.82 6.55
CA ARG A 48 -5.38 22.49 5.84
C ARG A 48 -5.51 23.27 4.55
N GLY A 49 -5.19 24.55 4.55
CA GLY A 49 -5.16 25.37 3.32
C GLY A 49 -4.15 24.85 2.29
N SER A 50 -3.01 24.29 2.72
CA SER A 50 -2.00 23.77 1.80
C SER A 50 -2.43 22.51 1.02
N ILE A 51 -3.37 21.73 1.54
CA ILE A 51 -3.93 20.56 0.83
C ILE A 51 -4.66 20.97 -0.45
N ALA A 52 -5.23 22.15 -0.51
CA ALA A 52 -5.89 22.71 -1.68
C ALA A 52 -4.95 23.48 -2.61
N SER A 53 -3.63 23.47 -2.35
CA SER A 53 -2.64 24.17 -3.18
C SER A 53 -2.59 23.63 -4.61
N ALA A 54 -2.31 24.48 -5.58
CA ALA A 54 -1.99 24.07 -6.95
C ALA A 54 -0.68 23.26 -7.02
N ASP A 55 0.26 23.51 -6.10
CA ASP A 55 1.53 22.78 -6.02
C ASP A 55 1.35 21.42 -5.34
N ARG A 56 1.64 20.34 -6.07
CA ARG A 56 1.58 18.96 -5.59
C ARG A 56 2.44 18.71 -4.35
N ARG A 57 3.65 19.31 -4.29
CA ARG A 57 4.54 19.19 -3.14
C ARG A 57 3.92 19.79 -1.88
N MET A 58 3.27 20.93 -2.03
CA MET A 58 2.54 21.57 -0.93
C MET A 58 1.38 20.70 -0.44
N ARG A 59 0.58 20.12 -1.36
CA ARG A 59 -0.55 19.25 -1.00
C ARG A 59 -0.06 18.03 -0.22
N TRP A 60 0.94 17.36 -0.76
CA TRP A 60 1.57 16.21 -0.10
C TRP A 60 2.11 16.55 1.28
N ALA A 61 2.96 17.58 1.38
CA ALA A 61 3.62 17.94 2.64
C ALA A 61 2.63 18.38 3.71
N GLY A 62 1.57 19.13 3.31
CA GLY A 62 0.50 19.53 4.21
C GLY A 62 -0.31 18.36 4.72
N ALA A 63 -0.71 17.45 3.84
CA ALA A 63 -1.43 16.23 4.21
C ALA A 63 -0.59 15.34 5.13
N TYR A 64 0.71 15.21 4.84
CA TYR A 64 1.61 14.41 5.66
C TYR A 64 1.80 15.03 7.05
N ALA A 65 2.00 16.35 7.14
CA ALA A 65 2.12 17.06 8.42
C ALA A 65 0.84 16.92 9.27
N LEU A 66 -0.34 17.15 8.69
CA LEU A 66 -1.62 16.98 9.39
C LEU A 66 -1.83 15.56 9.91
N GLY A 67 -1.51 14.58 9.09
CA GLY A 67 -1.59 13.19 9.51
C GLY A 67 -0.61 12.83 10.63
N GLN A 68 0.53 13.51 10.75
CA GLN A 68 1.44 13.35 11.88
C GLN A 68 0.91 13.99 13.17
N ILE A 69 0.17 15.10 13.06
CA ILE A 69 -0.39 15.83 14.21
C ILE A 69 -1.56 15.06 14.83
N GLY A 70 -2.46 14.53 14.03
CA GLY A 70 -3.65 13.86 14.53
C GLY A 70 -4.35 13.07 13.43
N ALA A 71 -3.97 11.80 13.28
CA ALA A 71 -4.42 10.94 12.20
C ALA A 71 -5.96 10.92 12.06
N GLY A 72 -6.70 10.65 13.16
CA GLY A 72 -8.16 10.53 13.10
C GLY A 72 -8.88 11.82 12.74
N ALA A 73 -8.46 12.94 13.32
CA ALA A 73 -9.14 14.25 13.16
C ALA A 73 -9.07 14.81 11.73
N PHE A 74 -8.00 14.47 10.97
CA PHE A 74 -7.75 15.03 9.63
C PHE A 74 -7.74 13.96 8.54
N ALA A 75 -8.17 12.74 8.85
CA ALA A 75 -8.10 11.61 7.93
C ALA A 75 -8.74 11.91 6.57
N MET A 76 -9.94 12.49 6.59
CA MET A 76 -10.69 12.75 5.37
C MET A 76 -10.14 13.94 4.59
N ASP A 77 -9.60 14.95 5.27
CA ASP A 77 -8.94 16.09 4.63
C ASP A 77 -7.67 15.64 3.88
N CYS A 78 -6.92 14.69 4.45
CA CYS A 78 -5.64 14.23 3.91
C CYS A 78 -5.77 13.15 2.82
N ALA A 79 -6.84 12.35 2.84
CA ALA A 79 -6.95 11.12 2.08
C ALA A 79 -6.71 11.30 0.57
N ASP A 80 -7.30 12.33 -0.03
CA ASP A 80 -7.17 12.53 -1.48
C ASP A 80 -5.75 12.98 -1.89
N ALA A 81 -5.11 13.85 -1.09
CA ALA A 81 -3.71 14.24 -1.32
C ALA A 81 -2.73 13.07 -1.10
N LEU A 82 -3.03 12.17 -0.16
CA LEU A 82 -2.24 10.95 0.05
C LEU A 82 -2.43 9.95 -1.09
N CYS A 83 -3.66 9.79 -1.62
CA CYS A 83 -3.89 8.99 -2.83
C CYS A 83 -3.08 9.51 -4.01
N GLU A 84 -3.07 10.83 -4.23
CA GLU A 84 -2.24 11.46 -5.25
C GLU A 84 -0.74 11.19 -5.03
N ALA A 85 -0.27 11.28 -3.77
CA ALA A 85 1.13 11.04 -3.43
C ALA A 85 1.56 9.57 -3.66
N MET A 86 0.64 8.62 -3.67
CA MET A 86 0.93 7.21 -3.99
C MET A 86 1.31 6.98 -5.45
N SER A 87 1.07 7.93 -6.36
CA SER A 87 1.54 7.91 -7.75
C SER A 87 2.82 8.72 -7.96
N ASP A 88 3.44 9.27 -6.92
CA ASP A 88 4.65 10.09 -7.04
C ASP A 88 5.82 9.30 -7.64
N ASP A 89 6.68 9.97 -8.42
CA ASP A 89 7.89 9.34 -8.98
C ASP A 89 8.91 8.99 -7.89
N ASP A 90 8.86 9.72 -6.77
CA ASP A 90 9.70 9.46 -5.60
C ASP A 90 9.16 8.32 -4.74
N GLY A 91 9.95 7.25 -4.64
CA GLY A 91 9.60 6.07 -3.84
C GLY A 91 9.40 6.36 -2.36
N ASP A 92 10.18 7.28 -1.78
CA ASP A 92 10.06 7.62 -0.36
C ASP A 92 8.73 8.31 -0.08
N ILE A 93 8.26 9.19 -0.99
CA ILE A 93 6.96 9.84 -0.89
C ILE A 93 5.85 8.80 -0.97
N ARG A 94 5.90 7.89 -1.96
CA ARG A 94 4.90 6.83 -2.09
C ARG A 94 4.78 5.98 -0.82
N TRP A 95 5.91 5.54 -0.26
CA TRP A 95 5.91 4.70 0.94
C TRP A 95 5.45 5.47 2.17
N ALA A 96 5.83 6.74 2.32
CA ALA A 96 5.37 7.57 3.43
C ALA A 96 3.86 7.84 3.35
N ALA A 97 3.32 8.10 2.14
CA ALA A 97 1.88 8.25 1.91
C ALA A 97 1.12 6.96 2.23
N THR A 98 1.64 5.80 1.78
CA THR A 98 1.08 4.48 2.07
C THR A 98 1.02 4.20 3.57
N GLY A 99 2.13 4.41 4.29
CA GLY A 99 2.19 4.21 5.74
C GLY A 99 1.21 5.10 6.51
N LEU A 100 1.08 6.36 6.08
CA LEU A 100 0.11 7.28 6.68
C LEU A 100 -1.33 6.88 6.35
N MET A 101 -1.63 6.50 5.10
CA MET A 101 -2.96 6.04 4.70
C MET A 101 -3.41 4.80 5.50
N VAL A 102 -2.50 3.85 5.75
CA VAL A 102 -2.78 2.69 6.61
C VAL A 102 -3.10 3.13 8.04
N ARG A 103 -2.35 4.10 8.60
CA ARG A 103 -2.64 4.62 9.93
C ARG A 103 -4.01 5.30 10.00
N LEU A 104 -4.35 6.15 9.03
CA LEU A 104 -5.66 6.80 8.93
C LEU A 104 -6.80 5.79 8.77
N GLY A 105 -6.56 4.75 7.98
CA GLY A 105 -7.55 3.71 7.70
C GLY A 105 -7.90 2.85 8.92
N ARG A 106 -6.98 2.68 9.87
CA ARG A 106 -7.27 1.96 11.12
C ARG A 106 -8.34 2.65 11.98
N GLU A 107 -8.43 3.97 11.91
CA GLU A 107 -9.42 4.76 12.64
C GLU A 107 -10.65 5.09 11.79
N ASN A 108 -10.54 5.05 10.45
CA ASN A 108 -11.56 5.48 9.50
C ASN A 108 -11.71 4.46 8.35
N LEU A 109 -11.90 3.18 8.68
CA LEU A 109 -11.78 2.08 7.72
C LEU A 109 -12.71 2.22 6.51
N ALA A 110 -14.00 2.44 6.70
CA ALA A 110 -14.98 2.44 5.61
C ALA A 110 -14.71 3.51 4.53
N PRO A 111 -14.54 4.81 4.85
CA PRO A 111 -14.27 5.82 3.84
C PRO A 111 -12.87 5.69 3.21
N ILE A 112 -11.88 5.18 3.94
CA ILE A 112 -10.54 4.94 3.38
C ILE A 112 -10.56 3.71 2.47
N SER A 113 -11.27 2.63 2.84
CA SER A 113 -11.44 1.44 2.00
C SER A 113 -12.04 1.79 0.64
N ALA A 114 -13.11 2.58 0.61
CA ALA A 114 -13.73 3.00 -0.66
C ALA A 114 -12.75 3.74 -1.58
N ARG A 115 -11.88 4.61 -1.02
CA ARG A 115 -10.84 5.31 -1.80
C ARG A 115 -9.78 4.35 -2.32
N LEU A 116 -9.31 3.43 -1.49
CA LEU A 116 -8.27 2.47 -1.86
C LEU A 116 -8.76 1.48 -2.93
N LEU A 117 -10.00 0.99 -2.83
CA LEU A 117 -10.60 0.13 -3.85
C LEU A 117 -10.71 0.86 -5.20
N LYS A 118 -11.08 2.14 -5.18
CA LYS A 118 -11.07 2.98 -6.38
C LYS A 118 -9.65 3.20 -6.92
N LEU A 119 -8.68 3.52 -6.04
CA LEU A 119 -7.29 3.75 -6.42
C LEU A 119 -6.60 2.51 -6.99
N ALA A 120 -7.01 1.31 -6.57
CA ALA A 120 -6.55 0.05 -7.15
C ALA A 120 -6.95 -0.15 -8.63
N ALA A 121 -7.78 0.73 -9.19
CA ALA A 121 -8.17 0.78 -10.60
C ALA A 121 -7.66 2.04 -11.32
N ASP A 122 -6.74 2.79 -10.72
CA ASP A 122 -6.18 4.02 -11.29
C ASP A 122 -5.37 3.74 -12.57
N SER A 123 -5.21 4.76 -13.41
CA SER A 123 -4.36 4.68 -14.60
C SER A 123 -2.87 4.53 -14.24
N ASP A 124 -2.43 5.12 -13.14
CA ASP A 124 -1.04 5.06 -12.68
C ASP A 124 -0.72 3.73 -11.96
N ARG A 125 0.32 3.04 -12.43
CA ARG A 125 0.74 1.74 -11.88
C ARG A 125 1.22 1.81 -10.42
N ASN A 126 1.84 2.92 -10.02
CA ASN A 126 2.29 3.09 -8.64
C ASN A 126 1.10 3.27 -7.70
N ALA A 127 0.11 4.07 -8.12
CA ALA A 127 -1.14 4.23 -7.39
C ALA A 127 -1.84 2.88 -7.18
N ARG A 128 -2.02 2.08 -8.25
CA ARG A 128 -2.62 0.73 -8.15
C ARG A 128 -1.86 -0.17 -7.19
N LYS A 129 -0.53 -0.23 -7.32
CA LYS A 129 0.34 -1.03 -6.46
C LYS A 129 0.27 -0.61 -4.99
N MET A 130 0.36 0.69 -4.70
CA MET A 130 0.31 1.20 -3.32
C MET A 130 -1.06 1.01 -2.68
N ALA A 131 -2.14 1.14 -3.47
CA ALA A 131 -3.48 0.82 -3.00
C ALA A 131 -3.61 -0.64 -2.55
N LEU A 132 -3.07 -1.59 -3.32
CA LEU A 132 -3.06 -3.02 -2.95
C LEU A 132 -2.28 -3.28 -1.65
N TYR A 133 -1.18 -2.57 -1.42
CA TYR A 133 -0.45 -2.67 -0.16
C TYR A 133 -1.27 -2.13 1.02
N CYS A 134 -1.95 -0.97 0.86
CA CYS A 134 -2.85 -0.46 1.88
C CYS A 134 -4.01 -1.41 2.17
N ILE A 135 -4.66 -1.96 1.13
CA ILE A 135 -5.77 -2.91 1.24
C ILE A 135 -5.32 -4.14 2.03
N ARG A 136 -4.13 -4.66 1.74
CA ARG A 136 -3.53 -5.77 2.48
C ARG A 136 -3.27 -5.44 3.94
N ASP A 137 -2.65 -4.30 4.23
CA ASP A 137 -2.19 -3.95 5.58
C ASP A 137 -3.33 -3.45 6.48
N LEU A 138 -4.46 -3.06 5.88
CA LEU A 138 -5.73 -2.76 6.56
C LEU A 138 -6.65 -3.97 6.65
N GLU A 139 -6.26 -5.11 6.09
CA GLU A 139 -7.07 -6.34 6.04
C GLU A 139 -8.48 -6.07 5.47
N ILE A 140 -8.57 -5.18 4.45
CA ILE A 140 -9.86 -4.85 3.82
C ILE A 140 -10.43 -6.12 3.21
N ALA A 141 -11.69 -6.41 3.56
CA ALA A 141 -12.46 -7.55 3.06
C ALA A 141 -13.79 -7.06 2.46
N GLY A 142 -14.45 -7.91 1.70
CA GLY A 142 -15.74 -7.61 1.11
C GLY A 142 -15.86 -8.12 -0.33
N PRO A 143 -17.05 -8.06 -0.91
CA PRO A 143 -17.31 -8.59 -2.26
C PRO A 143 -16.54 -7.85 -3.35
N GLU A 144 -16.27 -6.56 -3.17
CA GLU A 144 -15.52 -5.74 -4.15
C GLU A 144 -14.03 -6.14 -4.22
N LEU A 145 -13.48 -6.72 -3.14
CA LEU A 145 -12.08 -7.11 -3.08
C LEU A 145 -11.73 -8.15 -4.15
N LEU A 146 -12.59 -9.15 -4.37
CA LEU A 146 -12.32 -10.19 -5.37
C LEU A 146 -12.19 -9.60 -6.76
N ALA A 147 -13.07 -8.69 -7.16
CA ALA A 147 -13.01 -8.03 -8.45
C ALA A 147 -11.74 -7.15 -8.61
N VAL A 148 -11.29 -6.50 -7.52
CA VAL A 148 -10.03 -5.75 -7.51
C VAL A 148 -8.84 -6.68 -7.73
N VAL A 149 -8.81 -7.80 -7.02
CA VAL A 149 -7.72 -8.78 -7.11
C VAL A 149 -7.68 -9.43 -8.49
N GLU A 150 -8.83 -9.88 -9.02
CA GLU A 150 -8.93 -10.47 -10.37
C GLU A 150 -8.39 -9.53 -11.45
N ARG A 151 -8.69 -8.24 -11.36
CA ARG A 151 -8.11 -7.24 -12.26
C ARG A 151 -6.61 -7.08 -12.05
N ALA A 152 -6.16 -7.01 -10.81
CA ALA A 152 -4.77 -6.72 -10.47
C ALA A 152 -3.82 -7.87 -10.80
N VAL A 153 -4.26 -9.13 -10.79
CA VAL A 153 -3.42 -10.27 -11.22
C VAL A 153 -3.25 -10.37 -12.73
N HIS A 154 -4.08 -9.65 -13.49
CA HIS A 154 -3.97 -9.51 -14.95
C HIS A 154 -3.42 -8.13 -15.36
N ASP A 155 -2.87 -7.35 -14.41
CA ASP A 155 -2.30 -6.03 -14.69
C ASP A 155 -1.11 -6.13 -15.66
N SER A 156 -0.96 -5.13 -16.51
CA SER A 156 0.18 -5.02 -17.43
C SER A 156 1.53 -4.91 -16.69
N ASP A 157 1.53 -4.30 -15.49
CA ASP A 157 2.74 -4.14 -14.66
C ASP A 157 2.93 -5.32 -13.69
N ALA A 158 4.09 -5.99 -13.80
CA ALA A 158 4.42 -7.15 -12.95
C ALA A 158 4.43 -6.82 -11.45
N HIS A 159 4.77 -5.60 -11.05
CA HIS A 159 4.76 -5.23 -9.63
C HIS A 159 3.35 -5.07 -9.07
N VAL A 160 2.37 -4.70 -9.89
CA VAL A 160 0.95 -4.70 -9.51
C VAL A 160 0.47 -6.13 -9.33
N ARG A 161 0.80 -7.04 -10.28
CA ARG A 161 0.49 -8.47 -10.16
C ARG A 161 1.12 -9.10 -8.91
N LEU A 162 2.39 -8.75 -8.60
CA LEU A 162 3.06 -9.16 -7.36
C LEU A 162 2.35 -8.65 -6.10
N ALA A 163 1.90 -7.39 -6.09
CA ALA A 163 1.16 -6.82 -4.97
C ALA A 163 -0.18 -7.55 -4.75
N ALA A 164 -0.88 -7.90 -5.83
CA ALA A 164 -2.12 -8.68 -5.78
C ALA A 164 -1.92 -10.07 -5.19
N LEU A 165 -0.88 -10.80 -5.60
CA LEU A 165 -0.52 -12.10 -5.02
C LEU A 165 -0.12 -11.97 -3.54
N GLY A 166 0.59 -10.90 -3.18
CA GLY A 166 0.94 -10.60 -1.80
C GLY A 166 -0.29 -10.30 -0.93
N LEU A 167 -1.30 -9.66 -1.49
CA LEU A 167 -2.60 -9.45 -0.83
C LEU A 167 -3.32 -10.80 -0.64
N LEU A 168 -3.50 -11.58 -1.71
CA LEU A 168 -4.15 -12.90 -1.65
C LEU A 168 -3.51 -13.84 -0.62
N SER A 169 -2.19 -13.84 -0.52
CA SER A 169 -1.45 -14.71 0.40
C SER A 169 -1.68 -14.40 1.88
N ARG A 170 -2.29 -13.26 2.20
CA ARG A 170 -2.56 -12.82 3.57
C ARG A 170 -4.03 -12.83 3.96
N LEU A 171 -4.93 -13.10 3.01
CA LEU A 171 -6.35 -13.21 3.34
C LEU A 171 -6.59 -14.44 4.23
N ARG A 172 -7.20 -14.21 5.40
CA ARG A 172 -7.53 -15.28 6.34
C ARG A 172 -8.55 -16.25 5.75
N ASP A 173 -9.57 -15.68 5.11
CA ASP A 173 -10.57 -16.41 4.35
C ASP A 173 -10.23 -16.23 2.87
N THR A 174 -9.52 -17.21 2.32
CA THR A 174 -9.15 -17.18 0.89
C THR A 174 -10.43 -17.25 0.05
N PRO A 175 -10.75 -16.22 -0.77
CA PRO A 175 -11.95 -16.25 -1.57
C PRO A 175 -12.01 -17.49 -2.47
N GLU A 176 -13.22 -18.00 -2.70
CA GLU A 176 -13.42 -19.05 -3.71
C GLU A 176 -12.86 -18.57 -5.06
N GLY A 177 -12.03 -19.39 -5.69
CA GLY A 177 -11.34 -19.03 -6.92
C GLY A 177 -9.94 -18.44 -6.76
N ALA A 178 -9.53 -17.97 -5.57
CA ALA A 178 -8.18 -17.40 -5.39
C ALA A 178 -7.07 -18.44 -5.66
N ALA A 179 -7.28 -19.70 -5.27
CA ALA A 179 -6.35 -20.78 -5.60
C ALA A 179 -6.19 -20.98 -7.11
N ARG A 180 -7.28 -20.86 -7.88
CA ARG A 180 -7.25 -20.91 -9.36
C ARG A 180 -6.44 -19.76 -9.94
N ILE A 181 -6.65 -18.54 -9.43
CA ILE A 181 -5.90 -17.34 -9.86
C ILE A 181 -4.40 -17.51 -9.60
N MET A 182 -4.03 -17.94 -8.38
CA MET A 182 -2.63 -18.20 -8.04
C MET A 182 -2.01 -19.29 -8.91
N LEU A 183 -2.77 -20.33 -9.22
CA LEU A 183 -2.36 -21.46 -10.07
C LEU A 183 -2.13 -21.00 -11.51
N GLU A 184 -2.96 -20.14 -12.05
CA GLU A 184 -2.80 -19.54 -13.37
C GLU A 184 -1.53 -18.70 -13.44
N CYS A 185 -1.30 -17.81 -12.44
CA CYS A 185 -0.08 -17.02 -12.35
C CYS A 185 1.18 -17.92 -12.24
N LEU A 186 1.13 -19.00 -11.45
CA LEU A 186 2.26 -19.96 -11.34
C LEU A 186 2.61 -20.58 -12.68
N LYS A 187 1.62 -20.98 -13.46
CA LYS A 187 1.80 -21.72 -14.73
C LYS A 187 2.18 -20.84 -15.89
N SER A 188 1.65 -19.61 -15.95
CA SER A 188 1.58 -18.87 -17.20
C SER A 188 2.08 -17.42 -17.14
N ASP A 189 2.38 -16.87 -15.94
CA ASP A 189 2.84 -15.48 -15.89
C ASP A 189 4.21 -15.32 -16.59
N PRO A 190 4.36 -14.30 -17.46
CA PRO A 190 5.63 -14.07 -18.16
C PRO A 190 6.76 -13.67 -17.20
N ASP A 191 6.45 -13.03 -16.07
CA ASP A 191 7.44 -12.60 -15.10
C ASP A 191 7.78 -13.71 -14.09
N ALA A 192 9.06 -14.07 -14.01
CA ALA A 192 9.53 -15.13 -13.10
C ALA A 192 9.31 -14.79 -11.61
N GLY A 193 9.34 -13.50 -11.25
CA GLY A 193 9.03 -13.04 -9.89
C GLY A 193 7.58 -13.29 -9.53
N VAL A 194 6.65 -13.05 -10.46
CA VAL A 194 5.23 -13.32 -10.29
C VAL A 194 4.98 -14.81 -10.15
N ARG A 195 5.59 -15.67 -10.99
CA ARG A 195 5.48 -17.14 -10.85
C ARG A 195 5.97 -17.62 -9.47
N ARG A 196 7.10 -17.08 -8.98
CA ARG A 196 7.63 -17.40 -7.63
C ARG A 196 6.68 -16.93 -6.50
N ALA A 197 6.11 -15.73 -6.64
CA ALA A 197 5.15 -15.20 -5.68
C ALA A 197 3.88 -16.06 -5.64
N ALA A 198 3.39 -16.49 -6.80
CA ALA A 198 2.24 -17.38 -6.91
C ALA A 198 2.50 -18.74 -6.25
N ALA A 199 3.67 -19.34 -6.46
CA ALA A 199 4.05 -20.57 -5.76
C ALA A 199 4.06 -20.38 -4.24
N SER A 200 4.62 -19.27 -3.76
CA SER A 200 4.64 -18.95 -2.33
C SER A 200 3.24 -18.70 -1.76
N ALA A 201 2.38 -18.02 -2.51
CA ALA A 201 1.00 -17.71 -2.11
C ALA A 201 0.16 -18.99 -2.00
N LEU A 202 0.28 -19.90 -2.96
CA LEU A 202 -0.37 -21.22 -2.92
C LEU A 202 0.00 -22.05 -1.67
N GLY A 203 1.22 -21.85 -1.14
CA GLY A 203 1.64 -22.51 0.09
C GLY A 203 1.05 -21.91 1.38
N ASN A 204 0.30 -20.82 1.28
CA ASN A 204 -0.33 -20.15 2.43
C ASN A 204 -1.86 -20.33 2.45
N ILE A 205 -2.44 -21.00 1.46
CA ILE A 205 -3.89 -21.27 1.44
C ILE A 205 -4.25 -22.40 2.38
N GLN A 206 -5.44 -22.33 3.02
CA GLN A 206 -5.88 -23.31 4.01
C GLN A 206 -6.19 -24.68 3.41
N SER A 207 -6.51 -24.77 2.12
CA SER A 207 -6.87 -26.00 1.42
C SER A 207 -6.30 -25.98 0.01
N ALA A 208 -5.18 -26.67 -0.18
CA ALA A 208 -4.62 -26.84 -1.53
C ALA A 208 -5.46 -27.82 -2.35
N THR A 209 -5.83 -27.42 -3.55
CA THR A 209 -6.47 -28.33 -4.53
C THR A 209 -5.44 -29.33 -5.07
N ALA A 210 -5.92 -30.47 -5.59
CA ALA A 210 -5.05 -31.45 -6.24
C ALA A 210 -4.23 -30.84 -7.38
N ASP A 211 -4.82 -29.91 -8.14
CA ASP A 211 -4.16 -29.19 -9.23
C ASP A 211 -3.04 -28.28 -8.73
N ALA A 212 -3.25 -27.59 -7.60
CA ALA A 212 -2.21 -26.76 -6.98
C ALA A 212 -1.03 -27.61 -6.49
N MET A 213 -1.31 -28.75 -5.84
CA MET A 213 -0.28 -29.70 -5.41
C MET A 213 0.53 -30.23 -6.59
N THR A 214 -0.14 -30.63 -7.67
CA THR A 214 0.51 -31.10 -8.90
C THR A 214 1.39 -30.03 -9.53
N ALA A 215 0.89 -28.79 -9.66
CA ALA A 215 1.67 -27.70 -10.23
C ALA A 215 2.87 -27.31 -9.37
N LEU A 216 2.72 -27.29 -8.05
CA LEU A 216 3.81 -27.03 -7.12
C LEU A 216 4.88 -28.15 -7.18
N THR A 217 4.45 -29.41 -7.31
CA THR A 217 5.37 -30.56 -7.45
C THR A 217 6.17 -30.45 -8.76
N SER A 218 5.49 -30.12 -9.85
CA SER A 218 6.16 -29.89 -11.15
C SER A 218 7.16 -28.74 -11.07
N ALA A 219 6.75 -27.59 -10.51
CA ALA A 219 7.62 -26.43 -10.33
C ALA A 219 8.82 -26.73 -9.39
N ALA A 220 8.63 -27.57 -8.37
CA ALA A 220 9.69 -27.98 -7.45
C ALA A 220 10.77 -28.85 -8.10
N ALA A 221 10.40 -29.57 -9.16
CA ALA A 221 11.30 -30.43 -9.95
C ALA A 221 11.97 -29.70 -11.12
N ASP A 222 11.54 -28.48 -11.44
CA ASP A 222 12.09 -27.70 -12.54
C ASP A 222 13.51 -27.23 -12.22
N ARG A 223 14.49 -27.70 -13.04
CA ARG A 223 15.89 -27.31 -12.89
C ARG A 223 16.26 -26.05 -13.66
N SER A 224 15.36 -25.54 -14.50
CA SER A 224 15.59 -24.32 -15.29
C SER A 224 15.40 -23.04 -14.49
N ASP A 225 14.55 -23.07 -13.46
CA ASP A 225 14.33 -21.95 -12.52
C ASP A 225 14.48 -22.41 -11.07
N GLU A 226 15.70 -22.45 -10.57
CA GLU A 226 16.00 -22.87 -9.19
C GLU A 226 15.33 -21.99 -8.14
N SER A 227 15.08 -20.72 -8.45
CA SER A 227 14.37 -19.80 -7.53
C SER A 227 12.89 -20.16 -7.41
N LEU A 228 12.24 -20.52 -8.51
CA LEU A 228 10.88 -21.03 -8.53
C LEU A 228 10.80 -22.38 -7.84
N ALA A 229 11.72 -23.30 -8.16
CA ALA A 229 11.77 -24.62 -7.55
C ALA A 229 11.91 -24.56 -6.02
N ARG A 230 12.71 -23.63 -5.51
CA ARG A 230 12.88 -23.39 -4.08
C ARG A 230 11.58 -22.85 -3.44
N ALA A 231 10.92 -21.91 -4.09
CA ALA A 231 9.63 -21.36 -3.61
C ALA A 231 8.55 -22.46 -3.57
N ALA A 232 8.48 -23.30 -4.60
CA ALA A 232 7.53 -24.40 -4.68
C ALA A 232 7.79 -25.48 -3.62
N ARG A 233 9.04 -25.88 -3.39
CA ARG A 233 9.42 -26.80 -2.29
C ARG A 233 9.01 -26.22 -0.92
N GLY A 234 9.23 -24.90 -0.70
CA GLY A 234 8.80 -24.23 0.52
C GLY A 234 7.29 -24.22 0.71
N ALA A 235 6.54 -24.03 -0.37
CA ALA A 235 5.08 -24.07 -0.38
C ALA A 235 4.56 -25.48 -0.02
N LEU A 236 5.07 -26.51 -0.69
CA LEU A 236 4.71 -27.92 -0.42
C LEU A 236 4.95 -28.31 1.05
N LYS A 237 6.10 -27.91 1.61
CA LYS A 237 6.41 -28.17 3.02
C LYS A 237 5.42 -27.52 3.99
N ARG A 238 4.96 -26.29 3.70
CA ARG A 238 3.95 -25.62 4.53
C ARG A 238 2.61 -26.35 4.47
N LEU A 239 2.14 -26.69 3.27
CA LEU A 239 0.89 -27.40 3.06
C LEU A 239 0.89 -28.79 3.72
N GLU A 240 2.01 -29.48 3.70
CA GLU A 240 2.15 -30.76 4.39
C GLU A 240 2.08 -30.60 5.91
N LYS A 241 2.76 -29.60 6.47
CA LYS A 241 2.70 -29.26 7.90
C LYS A 241 1.26 -28.96 8.34
N ASP A 242 0.56 -28.08 7.61
CA ASP A 242 -0.82 -27.71 7.93
C ASP A 242 -1.79 -28.90 7.86
N ARG A 243 -1.52 -29.86 6.97
CA ARG A 243 -2.30 -31.10 6.87
C ARG A 243 -2.09 -32.02 8.08
N LEU A 244 -0.87 -32.08 8.61
CA LEU A 244 -0.55 -32.91 9.79
C LEU A 244 -1.10 -32.28 11.08
N GLU A 245 -1.15 -30.98 11.19
CA GLU A 245 -1.69 -30.26 12.36
C GLU A 245 -3.23 -30.33 12.46
N LYS A 246 -3.92 -30.69 11.35
CA LYS A 246 -5.38 -30.84 11.28
C LYS A 246 -5.88 -32.30 11.49
N GLN A 247 -4.96 -33.25 11.60
CA GLN A 247 -5.24 -34.68 11.91
C GLN A 247 -5.11 -34.98 13.40
#